data_b244ae6040fe97ce09ff275efb3d8a40
#
_entry.id   b244ae6040fe97ce09ff275efb3d8a40
#
_cell.length_a   1.000
_cell.length_b   1.000
_cell.length_c   1.000
_cell.angle_alpha   90.00
_cell.angle_beta   90.00
_cell.angle_gamma   90.00
#
_symmetry.space_group_name_H-M   'P 1'
#
loop_
_entity.id
_entity.type
_entity.pdbx_description
1 polymer ?
#
loop_
_entity_poly.entity_id
_entity_poly.type
_entity_poly.pdbx_seq_one_letter_code
_entity_poly.pdbx_strand_id
1 'polypeptide(L)'
;MKINEMYASLGVSAAVYEYGEKVLEGLRERFAAIDRTAEYNQAKVLRAMHEHRIDAACFAATTGYGYDDMGREKLEKVYASTFGTEAALVRP
;
A
#
# COMPACT_ATOMS: atom_id res chain seq x y z
N MET A 1 -2.94 -30.82 9.16
CA MET A 1 -3.89 -30.17 10.10
C MET A 1 -4.72 -29.16 9.30
N LYS A 2 -6.02 -29.18 9.47
CA LYS A 2 -6.90 -28.21 8.85
C LYS A 2 -6.82 -26.85 9.53
N ILE A 3 -7.17 -25.78 8.83
CA ILE A 3 -7.06 -24.43 9.36
C ILE A 3 -7.91 -24.23 10.64
N ASN A 4 -9.12 -24.80 10.69
CA ASN A 4 -9.97 -24.71 11.87
C ASN A 4 -9.36 -25.41 13.08
N GLU A 5 -8.64 -26.51 12.85
CA GLU A 5 -7.91 -27.22 13.91
C GLU A 5 -6.73 -26.39 14.42
N MET A 6 -6.07 -25.68 13.52
CA MET A 6 -4.97 -24.79 13.89
C MET A 6 -5.47 -23.67 14.80
N TYR A 7 -6.60 -23.05 14.44
CA TYR A 7 -7.21 -22.02 15.29
C TYR A 7 -7.67 -22.58 16.65
N ALA A 8 -8.21 -23.79 16.65
CA ALA A 8 -8.60 -24.45 17.90
C ALA A 8 -7.39 -24.62 18.85
N SER A 9 -6.24 -24.97 18.28
CA SER A 9 -5.00 -25.10 19.07
C SER A 9 -4.54 -23.77 19.66
N LEU A 10 -4.97 -22.65 19.10
CA LEU A 10 -4.67 -21.31 19.59
C LEU A 10 -5.76 -20.77 20.53
N GLY A 11 -6.75 -21.58 20.88
CA GLY A 11 -7.81 -21.20 21.79
C GLY A 11 -9.04 -20.58 21.15
N VAL A 12 -9.15 -20.63 19.82
CA VAL A 12 -10.33 -20.13 19.12
C VAL A 12 -11.35 -21.26 19.00
N SER A 13 -12.52 -21.07 19.57
CA SER A 13 -13.57 -22.10 19.53
C SER A 13 -14.11 -22.28 18.11
N ALA A 14 -14.65 -23.47 17.84
CA ALA A 14 -15.28 -23.76 16.55
C ALA A 14 -16.42 -22.79 16.25
N ALA A 15 -17.21 -22.43 17.24
CA ALA A 15 -18.34 -21.50 17.07
C ALA A 15 -17.86 -20.11 16.65
N VAL A 16 -16.80 -19.62 17.25
CA VAL A 16 -16.20 -18.31 16.91
C VAL A 16 -15.60 -18.36 15.51
N TYR A 17 -14.89 -19.42 15.19
CA TYR A 17 -14.31 -19.60 13.83
C TYR A 17 -15.40 -19.60 12.76
N GLU A 18 -16.44 -20.39 12.96
CA GLU A 18 -17.55 -20.51 11.99
C GLU A 18 -18.29 -19.18 11.83
N TYR A 19 -18.51 -18.46 12.93
CA TYR A 19 -19.14 -17.15 12.88
C TYR A 19 -18.30 -16.16 12.09
N GLY A 20 -16.98 -16.16 12.31
CA GLY A 20 -16.04 -15.31 11.58
C GLY A 20 -16.07 -15.59 10.08
N GLU A 21 -16.07 -16.88 9.69
CA GLU A 21 -16.14 -17.27 8.29
C GLU A 21 -17.47 -16.83 7.65
N LYS A 22 -18.57 -16.91 8.38
CA LYS A 22 -19.87 -16.45 7.90
C LYS A 22 -19.89 -14.95 7.68
N VAL A 23 -19.31 -14.18 8.58
CA VAL A 23 -19.20 -12.71 8.45
C VAL A 23 -18.35 -12.36 7.22
N LEU A 24 -17.21 -13.04 7.04
CA LEU A 24 -16.34 -12.82 5.88
C LEU A 24 -17.04 -13.13 4.57
N GLU A 25 -17.82 -14.20 4.52
CA GLU A 25 -18.60 -14.55 3.33
C GLU A 25 -19.57 -13.44 2.95
N GLY A 26 -20.24 -12.83 3.94
CA GLY A 26 -21.15 -11.71 3.72
C GLY A 26 -20.46 -10.42 3.28
N LEU A 27 -19.14 -10.32 3.47
CA LEU A 27 -18.37 -9.15 3.10
C LEU A 27 -17.54 -9.33 1.82
N ARG A 28 -17.62 -10.51 1.19
CA ARG A 28 -16.76 -10.85 0.06
C ARG A 28 -16.84 -9.85 -1.09
N GLU A 29 -18.04 -9.45 -1.47
CA GLU A 29 -18.23 -8.47 -2.56
C GLU A 29 -17.66 -7.11 -2.20
N ARG A 30 -17.87 -6.70 -0.94
CA ARG A 30 -17.34 -5.44 -0.43
C ARG A 30 -15.83 -5.41 -0.47
N PHE A 31 -15.21 -6.48 0.02
CA PHE A 31 -13.75 -6.61 0.02
C PHE A 31 -13.18 -6.68 -1.40
N ALA A 32 -13.86 -7.37 -2.31
CA ALA A 32 -13.44 -7.42 -3.71
C ALA A 32 -13.44 -6.03 -4.35
N ALA A 33 -14.44 -5.21 -4.04
CA ALA A 33 -14.49 -3.83 -4.53
C ALA A 33 -13.35 -2.98 -3.97
N ILE A 34 -13.05 -3.15 -2.67
CA ILE A 34 -11.93 -2.46 -2.02
C ILE A 34 -10.60 -2.90 -2.66
N ASP A 35 -10.43 -4.20 -2.89
CA ASP A 35 -9.22 -4.75 -3.51
C ASP A 35 -9.00 -4.19 -4.92
N ARG A 36 -10.06 -4.05 -5.72
CA ARG A 36 -9.95 -3.45 -7.05
C ARG A 36 -9.49 -2.00 -6.99
N THR A 37 -10.02 -1.23 -6.04
CA THR A 37 -9.61 0.16 -5.83
C THR A 37 -8.15 0.23 -5.38
N ALA A 38 -7.76 -0.64 -4.44
CA ALA A 38 -6.39 -0.70 -3.95
C ALA A 38 -5.42 -1.07 -5.07
N GLU A 39 -5.76 -2.05 -5.89
CA GLU A 39 -4.94 -2.46 -7.03
C GLU A 39 -4.75 -1.32 -8.03
N TYR A 40 -5.83 -0.62 -8.37
CA TYR A 40 -5.76 0.52 -9.28
C TYR A 40 -4.84 1.61 -8.73
N ASN A 41 -5.01 1.96 -7.46
CA ASN A 41 -4.20 3.00 -6.83
C ASN A 41 -2.74 2.58 -6.70
N GLN A 42 -2.46 1.34 -6.39
CA GLN A 42 -1.10 0.83 -6.33
C GLN A 42 -0.44 0.89 -7.72
N ALA A 43 -1.13 0.46 -8.76
CA ALA A 43 -0.63 0.53 -10.12
C ALA A 43 -0.35 1.97 -10.55
N LYS A 44 -1.22 2.89 -10.14
CA LYS A 44 -1.06 4.32 -10.41
C LYS A 44 0.23 4.88 -9.79
N VAL A 45 0.50 4.51 -8.53
CA VAL A 45 1.74 4.92 -7.84
C VAL A 45 2.96 4.30 -8.51
N LEU A 46 2.90 3.00 -8.81
CA LEU A 46 4.00 2.31 -9.49
C LEU A 46 4.29 2.92 -10.85
N ARG A 47 3.26 3.30 -11.59
CA ARG A 47 3.42 4.00 -12.86
C ARG A 47 4.14 5.33 -12.69
N ALA A 48 3.76 6.12 -11.69
CA ALA A 48 4.42 7.39 -11.40
C ALA A 48 5.89 7.17 -11.02
N MET A 49 6.17 6.16 -10.20
CA MET A 49 7.54 5.81 -9.83
C MET A 49 8.37 5.39 -11.06
N HIS A 50 7.77 4.63 -11.96
CA HIS A 50 8.42 4.21 -13.20
C HIS A 50 8.71 5.41 -14.11
N GLU A 51 7.75 6.30 -14.28
CA GLU A 51 7.92 7.52 -15.10
C GLU A 51 9.08 8.38 -14.60
N HIS A 52 9.25 8.48 -13.30
CA HIS A 52 10.30 9.29 -12.69
C HIS A 52 11.54 8.49 -12.31
N ARG A 53 11.63 7.23 -12.77
CA ARG A 53 12.81 6.38 -12.65
C ARG A 53 13.35 6.28 -11.22
N ILE A 54 12.46 5.92 -10.31
CA ILE A 54 12.84 5.68 -8.91
C ILE A 54 13.74 4.44 -8.87
N ASP A 55 14.90 4.58 -8.24
CA ASP A 55 15.87 3.50 -8.09
C ASP A 55 16.50 3.54 -6.68
N ALA A 56 17.47 2.68 -6.43
CA ALA A 56 18.10 2.58 -5.12
C ALA A 56 18.77 3.89 -4.67
N ALA A 57 19.30 4.68 -5.61
CA ALA A 57 19.95 5.96 -5.30
C ALA A 57 18.97 6.96 -4.69
N CYS A 58 17.66 6.85 -4.99
CA CYS A 58 16.64 7.72 -4.43
C CYS A 58 16.44 7.54 -2.92
N PHE A 59 16.91 6.42 -2.37
CA PHE A 59 16.81 6.12 -0.94
C PHE A 59 18.04 6.53 -0.14
N ALA A 60 19.01 7.20 -0.78
CA ALA A 60 20.16 7.75 -0.08
C ALA A 60 19.71 8.87 0.86
N ALA A 61 20.46 9.09 1.94
CA ALA A 61 20.15 10.14 2.90
C ALA A 61 20.16 11.51 2.22
N THR A 62 19.23 12.38 2.64
CA THR A 62 19.15 13.76 2.15
C THR A 62 19.38 14.74 3.28
N THR A 63 19.83 15.96 2.95
CA THR A 63 20.04 17.00 3.94
C THR A 63 18.78 17.78 4.30
N GLY A 64 17.81 17.79 3.39
CA GLY A 64 16.64 18.64 3.50
C GLY A 64 16.86 20.09 3.11
N TYR A 65 18.09 20.44 2.73
CA TYR A 65 18.48 21.82 2.39
C TYR A 65 18.80 22.03 0.92
N GLY A 66 18.45 21.08 0.06
CA GLY A 66 18.68 21.17 -1.37
C GLY A 66 20.03 20.64 -1.85
N TYR A 67 20.80 20.01 -0.96
CA TYR A 67 22.05 19.37 -1.30
C TYR A 67 21.86 17.85 -1.37
N ASP A 68 22.18 17.26 -2.52
CA ASP A 68 22.06 15.81 -2.75
C ASP A 68 20.67 15.27 -2.41
N ASP A 69 19.62 16.06 -2.73
CA ASP A 69 18.24 15.73 -2.40
C ASP A 69 17.50 15.10 -3.60
N MET A 70 18.22 14.31 -4.42
CA MET A 70 17.64 13.66 -5.61
C MET A 70 16.42 12.83 -5.27
N GLY A 71 16.48 12.06 -4.17
CA GLY A 71 15.36 11.23 -3.73
C GLY A 71 14.13 12.05 -3.40
N ARG A 72 14.32 13.19 -2.71
CA ARG A 72 13.21 14.10 -2.39
C ARG A 72 12.61 14.73 -3.63
N GLU A 73 13.44 15.20 -4.55
CA GLU A 73 12.96 15.81 -5.78
C GLU A 73 12.14 14.83 -6.60
N LYS A 74 12.61 13.59 -6.74
CA LYS A 74 11.88 12.55 -7.42
C LYS A 74 10.59 12.17 -6.68
N LEU A 75 10.62 12.12 -5.37
CA LEU A 75 9.44 11.86 -4.55
C LEU A 75 8.37 12.92 -4.78
N GLU A 76 8.74 14.19 -4.82
CA GLU A 76 7.82 15.28 -5.12
C GLU A 76 7.18 15.11 -6.50
N LYS A 77 7.95 14.70 -7.50
CA LYS A 77 7.44 14.43 -8.85
C LYS A 77 6.47 13.24 -8.87
N VAL A 78 6.78 12.18 -8.11
CA VAL A 78 5.89 11.03 -7.99
C VAL A 78 4.56 11.43 -7.35
N TYR A 79 4.60 12.24 -6.28
CA TYR A 79 3.39 12.76 -5.65
C TYR A 79 2.57 13.59 -6.63
N ALA A 80 3.21 14.51 -7.34
CA ALA A 80 2.51 15.34 -8.30
C ALA A 80 1.84 14.51 -9.41
N SER A 81 2.55 13.53 -9.95
CA SER A 81 1.99 12.62 -10.96
C SER A 81 0.83 11.78 -10.40
N THR A 82 0.99 11.25 -9.20
CA THR A 82 -0.01 10.39 -8.57
C THR A 82 -1.32 11.13 -8.32
N PHE A 83 -1.24 12.36 -7.83
CA PHE A 83 -2.41 13.16 -7.49
C PHE A 83 -2.87 14.10 -8.60
N GLY A 84 -2.17 14.12 -9.74
CA GLY A 84 -2.54 14.95 -10.89
C GLY A 84 -2.39 16.44 -10.62
N THR A 85 -1.42 16.82 -9.78
CA THR A 85 -1.14 18.22 -9.45
C THR A 85 0.04 18.74 -10.24
N GLU A 86 0.15 20.07 -10.38
CA GLU A 86 1.25 20.71 -11.07
C GLU A 86 2.58 20.46 -10.36
N ALA A 87 2.56 20.51 -9.02
CA ALA A 87 3.73 20.31 -8.19
C ALA A 87 3.33 19.74 -6.85
N ALA A 88 4.31 19.20 -6.12
CA ALA A 88 4.14 18.75 -4.75
C ALA A 88 5.34 19.18 -3.94
N LEU A 89 5.13 19.37 -2.65
CA LEU A 89 6.18 19.78 -1.71
C LEU A 89 6.26 18.74 -0.60
N VAL A 90 7.42 18.08 -0.48
CA VAL A 90 7.67 17.10 0.57
C VAL A 90 8.81 17.64 1.43
N ARG A 91 8.55 17.86 2.72
CA ARG A 91 9.54 18.38 3.66
C ARG A 91 9.58 17.52 4.92
N PRO A 92 10.76 17.47 5.61
CA PRO A 92 10.88 16.73 6.87
C PRO A 92 10.02 17.32 7.99
#